data_89bd8eb54933b306d2f3706bea4b36de
#
_entry.id   89bd8eb54933b306d2f3706bea4b36de
#
_cell.length_a   1.000
_cell.length_b   1.000
_cell.length_c   1.000
_cell.angle_alpha   90.00
_cell.angle_beta   90.00
_cell.angle_gamma   90.00
#
_symmetry.space_group_name_H-M   'P 1'
#
loop_
_entity.id
_entity.type
_entity.pdbx_description
1 polymer ?
#
loop_
_entity_poly.entity_id
_entity_poly.type
_entity_poly.pdbx_seq_one_letter_code
_entity_poly.pdbx_strand_id
1 'polypeptide(L)'
;PRPRLRRTEDPCSKCLLEDGFEGNAQSFRILTRLAVHRGGDGKDHYGLDLTRETLAACTKYPWTRGEPGRKVRKWGAYDCDAEVLKWSIGGDAADPSLNAEVMDWADDISYAVHDVEDFYRTSLIPVDDYRSNTATLERFLEYVQSDSALGRQSDEVLAALENLLEL
;
A
#
# COMPACT_ATOMS: atom_id res chain seq x y z
N PRO A 1 -2.20 19.21 19.42
CA PRO A 1 -2.69 18.08 20.23
C PRO A 1 -3.54 17.17 19.37
N ARG A 2 -3.34 15.86 19.48
CA ARG A 2 -4.15 14.86 18.78
C ARG A 2 -5.62 15.00 19.23
N PRO A 3 -6.59 14.96 18.32
CA PRO A 3 -8.00 14.92 18.70
C PRO A 3 -8.26 13.73 19.62
N ARG A 4 -8.88 13.97 20.79
CA ARG A 4 -9.27 12.88 21.69
C ARG A 4 -10.44 12.12 21.07
N LEU A 5 -10.19 10.90 20.65
CA LEU A 5 -11.23 9.98 20.21
C LEU A 5 -12.14 9.66 21.41
N ARG A 6 -13.37 10.16 21.42
CA ARG A 6 -14.34 9.89 22.49
C ARG A 6 -14.77 8.42 22.45
N ARG A 7 -14.76 7.79 23.61
CA ARG A 7 -15.03 6.36 23.85
C ARG A 7 -16.54 6.01 23.89
N THR A 8 -17.42 6.98 23.74
CA THR A 8 -18.83 6.85 24.12
C THR A 8 -19.78 6.88 22.95
N GLU A 9 -19.98 6.02 22.23
CA GLU A 9 -20.81 5.81 21.04
C GLU A 9 -19.91 5.57 19.85
N ASP A 10 -19.88 4.33 19.45
CA ASP A 10 -19.21 3.98 18.21
C ASP A 10 -20.06 4.51 17.03
N PRO A 11 -19.80 5.76 16.56
CA PRO A 11 -20.58 6.31 15.46
C PRO A 11 -20.33 5.55 14.16
N CYS A 12 -19.46 4.56 14.21
CA CYS A 12 -18.84 4.00 13.05
C CYS A 12 -19.38 2.66 12.55
N SER A 13 -20.30 2.03 13.24
CA SER A 13 -21.03 0.91 12.64
C SER A 13 -21.79 1.33 11.37
N LYS A 14 -22.25 2.58 11.32
CA LYS A 14 -22.87 3.17 10.12
C LYS A 14 -21.86 3.49 9.03
N CYS A 15 -20.70 4.08 9.38
CA CYS A 15 -19.65 4.44 8.40
C CYS A 15 -19.11 3.23 7.65
N LEU A 16 -18.89 2.10 8.34
CA LEU A 16 -18.45 0.86 7.70
C LEU A 16 -19.43 0.28 6.70
N LEU A 17 -20.73 0.44 6.96
CA LEU A 17 -21.80 -0.04 6.07
C LEU A 17 -22.04 0.92 4.89
N GLU A 18 -21.94 2.23 5.11
CA GLU A 18 -22.16 3.25 4.08
C GLU A 18 -20.93 3.41 3.18
N ASP A 19 -19.73 3.46 3.73
CA ASP A 19 -18.49 3.64 2.96
C ASP A 19 -18.02 2.36 2.26
N GLY A 20 -18.46 1.19 2.72
CA GLY A 20 -17.94 -0.09 2.30
C GLY A 20 -16.51 -0.33 2.85
N PHE A 21 -15.89 -1.41 2.38
CA PHE A 21 -14.53 -1.78 2.80
C PHE A 21 -13.48 -1.22 1.85
N GLU A 22 -12.41 -0.64 2.43
CA GLU A 22 -11.17 -0.28 1.74
C GLU A 22 -9.98 -0.59 2.66
N GLY A 23 -8.97 -1.31 2.13
CA GLY A 23 -7.84 -1.81 2.93
C GLY A 23 -6.99 -0.71 3.58
N ASN A 24 -6.72 0.40 2.88
CA ASN A 24 -5.93 1.50 3.43
C ASN A 24 -6.69 2.22 4.55
N ALA A 25 -8.00 2.47 4.36
CA ALA A 25 -8.84 3.07 5.40
C ALA A 25 -8.96 2.15 6.63
N GLN A 26 -9.03 0.83 6.41
CA GLN A 26 -9.04 -0.13 7.50
C GLN A 26 -7.69 -0.18 8.23
N SER A 27 -6.58 -0.12 7.51
CA SER A 27 -5.25 -0.03 8.12
C SER A 27 -5.10 1.24 8.97
N PHE A 28 -5.54 2.40 8.46
CA PHE A 28 -5.56 3.64 9.22
C PHE A 28 -6.40 3.51 10.51
N ARG A 29 -7.56 2.88 10.43
CA ARG A 29 -8.42 2.60 11.59
C ARG A 29 -7.75 1.67 12.59
N ILE A 30 -7.07 0.62 12.13
CA ILE A 30 -6.31 -0.27 13.03
C ILE A 30 -5.27 0.54 13.80
N LEU A 31 -4.46 1.33 13.11
CA LEU A 31 -3.41 2.14 13.72
C LEU A 31 -3.93 3.17 14.71
N THR A 32 -5.10 3.74 14.43
CA THR A 32 -5.63 4.87 15.22
C THR A 32 -6.61 4.47 16.33
N ARG A 33 -7.32 3.34 16.18
CA ARG A 33 -8.42 2.96 17.08
C ARG A 33 -8.42 1.51 17.54
N LEU A 34 -8.10 0.53 16.68
CA LEU A 34 -8.38 -0.88 16.96
C LEU A 34 -7.20 -1.62 17.56
N ALA A 35 -5.97 -1.26 17.19
CA ALA A 35 -4.80 -1.84 17.83
C ALA A 35 -4.79 -1.55 19.32
N VAL A 36 -4.56 -2.57 20.13
CA VAL A 36 -4.52 -2.45 21.59
C VAL A 36 -3.08 -2.63 22.06
N HIS A 37 -2.61 -1.70 22.87
CA HIS A 37 -1.31 -1.83 23.53
C HIS A 37 -1.44 -1.55 25.02
N ARG A 38 -0.58 -2.17 25.81
CA ARG A 38 -0.53 -1.95 27.25
C ARG A 38 0.39 -0.77 27.56
N GLY A 39 -0.18 0.28 28.13
CA GLY A 39 0.59 1.46 28.53
C GLY A 39 1.46 1.22 29.77
N GLY A 40 2.39 2.13 30.01
CA GLY A 40 3.22 2.14 31.22
C GLY A 40 2.44 2.28 32.53
N ASP A 41 1.18 2.72 32.46
CA ASP A 41 0.21 2.80 33.57
C ASP A 41 -0.50 1.47 33.84
N GLY A 42 -0.17 0.41 33.10
CA GLY A 42 -0.77 -0.92 33.20
C GLY A 42 -2.18 -1.06 32.62
N LYS A 43 -2.67 -0.03 31.91
CA LYS A 43 -3.99 -0.03 31.26
C LYS A 43 -3.86 -0.33 29.76
N ASP A 44 -4.94 -0.84 29.20
CA ASP A 44 -5.06 -1.00 27.77
C ASP A 44 -5.40 0.34 27.10
N HIS A 45 -4.62 0.67 26.09
CA HIS A 45 -4.82 1.85 25.24
C HIS A 45 -5.19 1.41 23.83
N TYR A 46 -6.05 2.18 23.19
CA TYR A 46 -6.55 1.90 21.85
C TYR A 46 -5.88 2.80 20.81
N GLY A 47 -5.54 2.22 19.66
CA GLY A 47 -4.65 2.81 18.69
C GLY A 47 -3.19 2.74 19.16
N LEU A 48 -2.25 2.82 18.24
CA LEU A 48 -0.80 2.70 18.53
C LEU A 48 -0.16 4.00 19.03
N ASP A 49 -0.96 5.05 19.22
CA ASP A 49 -0.49 6.38 19.65
C ASP A 49 0.69 6.93 18.83
N LEU A 50 0.65 6.70 17.53
CA LEU A 50 1.69 7.12 16.60
C LEU A 50 1.82 8.64 16.54
N THR A 51 3.02 9.13 16.26
CA THR A 51 3.23 10.54 15.96
C THR A 51 2.47 10.93 14.69
N ARG A 52 2.25 12.21 14.51
CA ARG A 52 1.61 12.76 13.33
C ARG A 52 2.34 12.37 12.05
N GLU A 53 3.66 12.51 12.06
CA GLU A 53 4.54 12.21 10.94
C GLU A 53 4.50 10.73 10.57
N THR A 54 4.54 9.85 11.57
CA THR A 54 4.44 8.40 11.35
C THR A 54 3.09 8.02 10.77
N LEU A 55 2.00 8.61 11.27
CA LEU A 55 0.66 8.32 10.77
C LEU A 55 0.48 8.83 9.33
N ALA A 56 1.03 10.02 9.01
CA ALA A 56 1.05 10.54 7.66
C ALA A 56 1.86 9.65 6.70
N ALA A 57 3.00 9.09 7.16
CA ALA A 57 3.81 8.16 6.40
C ALA A 57 3.08 6.85 6.06
N CYS A 58 2.16 6.41 6.90
CA CYS A 58 1.33 5.22 6.67
C CYS A 58 0.09 5.50 5.79
N THR A 59 -0.11 6.75 5.33
CA THR A 59 -1.32 7.17 4.62
C THR A 59 -1.07 7.34 3.13
N LYS A 60 -1.28 6.28 2.35
CA LYS A 60 -1.14 6.28 0.88
C LYS A 60 -2.15 7.19 0.19
N TYR A 61 -3.37 7.29 0.72
CA TYR A 61 -4.47 8.08 0.16
C TYR A 61 -4.97 9.08 1.21
N PRO A 62 -4.46 10.34 1.21
CA PRO A 62 -4.79 11.33 2.22
C PRO A 62 -6.17 11.98 2.01
N TRP A 63 -7.21 11.17 1.71
CA TRP A 63 -8.60 11.60 1.51
C TRP A 63 -9.59 10.56 2.00
N THR A 64 -10.84 10.98 2.21
CA THR A 64 -11.98 10.09 2.49
C THR A 64 -12.71 9.70 1.20
N ARG A 65 -13.65 8.75 1.32
CA ARG A 65 -14.44 8.29 0.19
C ARG A 65 -15.27 9.42 -0.43
N GLY A 66 -15.32 9.45 -1.75
CA GLY A 66 -16.18 10.39 -2.49
C GLY A 66 -15.63 11.80 -2.59
N GLU A 67 -14.41 12.06 -2.14
CA GLU A 67 -13.78 13.37 -2.32
C GLU A 67 -13.61 13.69 -3.82
N PRO A 68 -14.06 14.89 -4.28
CA PRO A 68 -14.02 15.25 -5.69
C PRO A 68 -12.59 15.22 -6.27
N GLY A 69 -12.47 14.66 -7.48
CA GLY A 69 -11.18 14.57 -8.17
C GLY A 69 -10.27 13.43 -7.71
N ARG A 70 -10.71 12.58 -6.76
CA ARG A 70 -9.94 11.46 -6.22
C ARG A 70 -10.39 10.11 -6.78
N LYS A 71 -9.57 9.08 -6.57
CA LYS A 71 -9.88 7.70 -6.99
C LYS A 71 -11.13 7.20 -6.25
N VAL A 72 -12.15 6.80 -6.99
CA VAL A 72 -13.46 6.38 -6.43
C VAL A 72 -13.36 5.12 -5.56
N ARG A 73 -12.42 4.23 -5.86
CA ARG A 73 -12.26 2.92 -5.18
C ARG A 73 -11.13 2.89 -4.16
N LYS A 74 -10.47 4.02 -3.91
CA LYS A 74 -9.31 4.10 -3.01
C LYS A 74 -9.40 5.34 -2.14
N TRP A 75 -9.34 5.16 -0.83
CA TRP A 75 -9.34 6.24 0.17
C TRP A 75 -8.56 5.79 1.41
N GLY A 76 -8.04 6.73 2.19
CA GLY A 76 -7.13 6.43 3.30
C GLY A 76 -7.79 6.46 4.66
N ALA A 77 -9.01 6.96 4.79
CA ALA A 77 -9.76 6.93 6.04
C ALA A 77 -11.27 6.90 5.81
N TYR A 78 -12.00 6.30 6.72
CA TYR A 78 -13.46 6.40 6.77
C TYR A 78 -13.89 7.79 7.24
N ASP A 79 -15.09 8.23 6.89
CA ASP A 79 -15.60 9.57 7.25
C ASP A 79 -15.54 9.86 8.74
N CYS A 80 -15.80 8.85 9.57
CA CYS A 80 -15.69 8.97 11.02
C CYS A 80 -14.25 9.12 11.54
N ASP A 81 -13.25 8.87 10.73
CA ASP A 81 -11.83 9.03 11.03
C ASP A 81 -11.24 10.28 10.36
N ALA A 82 -12.05 11.06 9.63
CA ALA A 82 -11.64 12.23 8.86
C ALA A 82 -10.89 13.28 9.68
N GLU A 83 -11.31 13.54 10.93
CA GLU A 83 -10.62 14.49 11.80
C GLU A 83 -9.18 14.04 12.14
N VAL A 84 -9.00 12.75 12.40
CA VAL A 84 -7.66 12.20 12.69
C VAL A 84 -6.80 12.20 11.45
N LEU A 85 -7.40 11.88 10.27
CA LEU A 85 -6.71 12.00 8.99
C LEU A 85 -6.23 13.43 8.76
N LYS A 86 -7.13 14.43 8.84
CA LYS A 86 -6.78 15.85 8.72
C LYS A 86 -5.66 16.28 9.67
N TRP A 87 -5.73 15.83 10.89
CA TRP A 87 -4.68 16.11 11.86
C TRP A 87 -3.35 15.47 11.43
N SER A 88 -3.34 14.23 10.95
CA SER A 88 -2.12 13.51 10.56
C SER A 88 -1.42 14.15 9.36
N ILE A 89 -2.18 14.56 8.34
CA ILE A 89 -1.64 15.13 7.11
C ILE A 89 -1.38 16.64 7.16
N GLY A 90 -1.77 17.30 8.24
CA GLY A 90 -1.52 18.73 8.45
C GLY A 90 -2.54 19.68 7.87
N GLY A 91 -3.76 19.22 7.66
CA GLY A 91 -4.85 20.02 7.11
C GLY A 91 -5.46 19.39 5.89
N ASP A 92 -5.80 20.20 4.88
CA ASP A 92 -6.39 19.73 3.62
C ASP A 92 -5.28 19.42 2.59
N ALA A 93 -4.29 18.60 2.98
CA ALA A 93 -3.23 18.19 2.06
C ALA A 93 -3.82 17.33 0.94
N ALA A 94 -3.47 17.69 -0.29
CA ALA A 94 -3.99 17.03 -1.48
C ALA A 94 -3.18 15.80 -1.87
N ASP A 95 -1.91 15.73 -1.48
CA ASP A 95 -0.96 14.72 -1.94
C ASP A 95 -0.38 13.92 -0.76
N PRO A 96 0.04 12.66 -1.00
CA PRO A 96 0.75 11.86 -0.02
C PRO A 96 2.02 12.57 0.48
N SER A 97 2.45 12.26 1.70
CA SER A 97 3.78 12.69 2.15
C SER A 97 4.87 11.93 1.39
N LEU A 98 6.07 12.51 1.29
CA LEU A 98 7.23 11.81 0.70
C LEU A 98 7.47 10.43 1.34
N ASN A 99 7.30 10.32 2.65
CA ASN A 99 7.44 9.05 3.35
C ASN A 99 6.34 8.04 2.96
N ALA A 100 5.13 8.50 2.66
CA ALA A 100 4.06 7.65 2.17
C ALA A 100 4.33 7.17 0.72
N GLU A 101 4.92 8.01 -0.11
CA GLU A 101 5.37 7.61 -1.46
C GLU A 101 6.48 6.57 -1.40
N VAL A 102 7.46 6.75 -0.51
CA VAL A 102 8.53 5.76 -0.29
C VAL A 102 7.97 4.44 0.24
N MET A 103 7.02 4.49 1.16
CA MET A 103 6.34 3.30 1.69
C MET A 103 5.58 2.56 0.59
N ASP A 104 4.85 3.28 -0.25
CA ASP A 104 4.11 2.72 -1.38
C ASP A 104 5.05 2.04 -2.39
N TRP A 105 6.14 2.69 -2.72
CA TRP A 105 7.17 2.12 -3.61
C TRP A 105 7.82 0.86 -3.00
N ALA A 106 8.13 0.88 -1.71
CA ALA A 106 8.68 -0.29 -1.02
C ALA A 106 7.69 -1.46 -0.99
N ASP A 107 6.39 -1.19 -0.86
CA ASP A 107 5.31 -2.17 -0.93
C ASP A 107 5.25 -2.81 -2.32
N ASP A 108 5.27 -2.00 -3.39
CA ASP A 108 5.27 -2.48 -4.77
C ASP A 108 6.50 -3.37 -5.08
N ILE A 109 7.69 -2.98 -4.62
CA ILE A 109 8.91 -3.80 -4.75
C ILE A 109 8.75 -5.13 -4.00
N SER A 110 8.25 -5.08 -2.76
CA SER A 110 8.06 -6.28 -1.95
C SER A 110 7.08 -7.26 -2.59
N TYR A 111 5.96 -6.77 -3.11
CA TYR A 111 5.01 -7.59 -3.86
C TYR A 111 5.65 -8.21 -5.11
N ALA A 112 6.38 -7.43 -5.90
CA ALA A 112 7.04 -7.94 -7.10
C ALA A 112 8.04 -9.07 -6.77
N VAL A 113 8.84 -8.92 -5.72
CA VAL A 113 9.80 -9.94 -5.28
C VAL A 113 9.07 -11.20 -4.80
N HIS A 114 8.02 -11.06 -3.97
CA HIS A 114 7.24 -12.19 -3.49
C HIS A 114 6.52 -12.93 -4.63
N ASP A 115 5.94 -12.20 -5.58
CA ASP A 115 5.27 -12.81 -6.73
C ASP A 115 6.26 -13.62 -7.57
N VAL A 116 7.46 -13.09 -7.83
CA VAL A 116 8.50 -13.83 -8.55
C VAL A 116 8.91 -15.09 -7.77
N GLU A 117 9.10 -15.00 -6.46
CA GLU A 117 9.47 -16.16 -5.63
C GLU A 117 8.36 -17.24 -5.63
N ASP A 118 7.10 -16.85 -5.48
CA ASP A 118 5.96 -17.77 -5.45
C ASP A 118 5.75 -18.44 -6.82
N PHE A 119 5.85 -17.68 -7.91
CA PHE A 119 5.74 -18.23 -9.25
C PHE A 119 6.94 -19.13 -9.62
N TYR A 120 8.13 -18.81 -9.15
CA TYR A 120 9.30 -19.69 -9.30
C TYR A 120 9.10 -21.01 -8.55
N ARG A 121 8.69 -20.96 -7.28
CA ARG A 121 8.44 -22.16 -6.44
C ARG A 121 7.34 -23.07 -7.00
N THR A 122 6.35 -22.49 -7.66
CA THR A 122 5.27 -23.22 -8.31
C THR A 122 5.61 -23.66 -9.75
N SER A 123 6.82 -23.38 -10.22
CA SER A 123 7.30 -23.66 -11.59
C SER A 123 6.47 -22.95 -12.69
N LEU A 124 5.83 -21.84 -12.36
CA LEU A 124 5.11 -21.00 -13.33
C LEU A 124 6.06 -20.03 -14.05
N ILE A 125 7.17 -19.64 -13.42
CA ILE A 125 8.26 -18.90 -14.05
C ILE A 125 9.46 -19.85 -14.18
N PRO A 126 9.83 -20.26 -15.41
CA PRO A 126 10.90 -21.20 -15.64
C PRO A 126 12.26 -20.49 -15.68
N VAL A 127 12.71 -19.91 -14.56
CA VAL A 127 13.97 -19.13 -14.47
C VAL A 127 15.18 -19.97 -14.92
N ASP A 128 15.22 -21.25 -14.56
CA ASP A 128 16.33 -22.15 -14.94
C ASP A 128 16.32 -22.45 -16.46
N ASP A 129 15.12 -22.48 -17.06
CA ASP A 129 14.99 -22.66 -18.52
C ASP A 129 15.47 -21.40 -19.27
N TYR A 130 15.27 -20.21 -18.72
CA TYR A 130 15.78 -18.98 -19.35
C TYR A 130 17.31 -18.96 -19.44
N ARG A 131 18.00 -19.59 -18.49
CA ARG A 131 19.46 -19.73 -18.50
C ARG A 131 19.97 -20.76 -19.50
N SER A 132 19.21 -21.82 -19.72
CA SER A 132 19.65 -23.01 -20.49
C SER A 132 19.04 -23.13 -21.88
N ASN A 133 17.94 -22.42 -22.17
CA ASN A 133 17.16 -22.56 -23.38
C ASN A 133 16.86 -21.20 -24.02
N THR A 134 17.66 -20.85 -25.02
CA THR A 134 17.53 -19.58 -25.77
C THR A 134 16.15 -19.39 -26.38
N ALA A 135 15.50 -20.47 -26.86
CA ALA A 135 14.16 -20.36 -27.48
C ALA A 135 13.06 -19.99 -26.43
N THR A 136 13.23 -20.40 -25.19
CA THR A 136 12.32 -19.98 -24.11
C THR A 136 12.52 -18.50 -23.74
N LEU A 137 13.76 -18.06 -23.70
CA LEU A 137 14.11 -16.67 -23.46
C LEU A 137 13.60 -15.76 -24.60
N GLU A 138 13.83 -16.14 -25.86
CA GLU A 138 13.36 -15.39 -27.03
C GLU A 138 11.84 -15.21 -27.02
N ARG A 139 11.06 -16.26 -26.71
CA ARG A 139 9.59 -16.15 -26.58
C ARG A 139 9.16 -15.21 -25.47
N PHE A 140 9.86 -15.20 -24.34
CA PHE A 140 9.58 -14.26 -23.27
C PHE A 140 9.84 -12.82 -23.73
N LEU A 141 10.95 -12.57 -24.40
CA LEU A 141 11.30 -11.24 -24.93
C LEU A 141 10.32 -10.76 -26.01
N GLU A 142 9.87 -11.64 -26.90
CA GLU A 142 8.82 -11.33 -27.87
C GLU A 142 7.51 -10.94 -27.18
N TYR A 143 7.14 -11.64 -26.09
CA TYR A 143 5.96 -11.28 -25.29
C TYR A 143 6.11 -9.89 -24.66
N VAL A 144 7.25 -9.60 -24.02
CA VAL A 144 7.53 -8.28 -23.42
C VAL A 144 7.44 -7.18 -24.46
N GLN A 145 8.02 -7.37 -25.65
CA GLN A 145 7.99 -6.39 -26.73
C GLN A 145 6.57 -6.18 -27.30
N SER A 146 5.74 -7.22 -27.30
CA SER A 146 4.37 -7.16 -27.82
C SER A 146 3.40 -6.47 -26.83
N ASP A 147 3.72 -6.44 -25.54
CA ASP A 147 2.91 -5.78 -24.54
C ASP A 147 3.07 -4.25 -24.62
N SER A 148 1.95 -3.53 -24.73
CA SER A 148 1.95 -2.07 -24.91
C SER A 148 2.51 -1.27 -23.73
N ALA A 149 2.49 -1.85 -22.52
CA ALA A 149 3.03 -1.23 -21.32
C ALA A 149 4.51 -1.55 -21.13
N LEU A 150 4.88 -2.84 -21.30
CA LEU A 150 6.24 -3.34 -21.10
C LEU A 150 7.14 -3.04 -22.29
N GLY A 151 6.62 -3.03 -23.52
CA GLY A 151 7.41 -2.81 -24.75
C GLY A 151 8.08 -1.44 -24.80
N ARG A 152 7.57 -0.45 -24.07
CA ARG A 152 8.23 0.87 -23.93
C ARG A 152 9.46 0.86 -23.01
N GLN A 153 9.60 -0.17 -22.20
CA GLN A 153 10.69 -0.38 -21.23
C GLN A 153 11.48 -1.64 -21.56
N SER A 154 11.39 -2.13 -22.81
CA SER A 154 11.99 -3.42 -23.21
C SER A 154 13.49 -3.50 -22.91
N ASP A 155 14.23 -2.41 -23.13
CA ASP A 155 15.68 -2.38 -22.87
C ASP A 155 15.99 -2.47 -21.37
N GLU A 156 15.19 -1.83 -20.52
CA GLU A 156 15.32 -1.91 -19.06
C GLU A 156 14.95 -3.30 -18.53
N VAL A 157 13.89 -3.91 -19.08
CA VAL A 157 13.46 -5.28 -18.75
C VAL A 157 14.53 -6.28 -19.17
N LEU A 158 15.12 -6.09 -20.35
CA LEU A 158 16.21 -6.93 -20.84
C LEU A 158 17.43 -6.86 -19.92
N ALA A 159 17.88 -5.66 -19.59
CA ALA A 159 19.01 -5.44 -18.70
C ALA A 159 18.76 -6.01 -17.28
N ALA A 160 17.54 -5.86 -16.76
CA ALA A 160 17.16 -6.45 -15.48
C ALA A 160 17.17 -7.99 -15.52
N LEU A 161 16.70 -8.58 -16.63
CA LEU A 161 16.70 -10.03 -16.82
C LEU A 161 18.14 -10.58 -16.98
N GLU A 162 18.99 -9.92 -17.73
CA GLU A 162 20.41 -10.27 -17.86
C GLU A 162 21.08 -10.29 -16.50
N ASN A 163 20.89 -9.25 -15.70
CA ASN A 163 21.42 -9.18 -14.33
C ASN A 163 20.88 -10.30 -13.43
N LEU A 164 19.60 -10.67 -13.56
CA LEU A 164 19.00 -11.76 -12.81
C LEU A 164 19.56 -13.12 -13.21
N LEU A 165 19.89 -13.30 -14.48
CA LEU A 165 20.39 -14.57 -15.02
C LEU A 165 21.90 -14.75 -14.83
N GLU A 166 22.66 -13.67 -14.59
CA GLU A 166 24.09 -13.72 -14.26
C GLU A 166 24.38 -14.07 -12.80
N LEU A 167 23.39 -13.92 -11.91
CA LEU A 167 23.48 -14.30 -10.49
C LEU A 167 23.18 -15.79 -10.29
#